data_5eacfde1e5bfb782fb964101e9d7dd95
#
_entry.id   5eacfde1e5bfb782fb964101e9d7dd95
#
_cell.length_a   1.000
_cell.length_b   1.000
_cell.length_c   1.000
_cell.angle_alpha   90.00
_cell.angle_beta   90.00
_cell.angle_gamma   90.00
#
_symmetry.space_group_name_H-M   'P 1'
#
loop_
_entity.id
_entity.type
_entity.pdbx_description
1 polymer ?
#
loop_
_entity_poly.entity_id
_entity_poly.type
_entity_poly.pdbx_seq_one_letter_code
_entity_poly.pdbx_strand_id
1 'polypeptide(L)'
;MRRFGTQWKEMQTVARYILQRLGQTLLILLIVSFITYLLIDFLPGDPIAAMLGGEISQETYDWWYQELNLDKPVLIRYVLWLKNALMGDFGHSASYSVPVLQIIGERVPVTLYLSVLAFLISVPLGILFGIISAVKRGKPADTAVTLTANVCCCLPQFWLGILLMYIFTIVLKWLPSSGWVWPWEDFGSAI
;
A
#
# COMPACT_ATOMS: atom_id res chain seq x y z
N MET A 1 -21.19 -32.64 31.32
CA MET A 1 -21.87 -31.36 31.02
C MET A 1 -21.09 -30.08 31.33
N ARG A 2 -19.99 -30.08 32.12
CA ARG A 2 -19.23 -28.85 32.45
C ARG A 2 -18.29 -28.30 31.32
N ARG A 3 -17.90 -29.09 30.35
CA ARG A 3 -16.97 -28.65 29.27
C ARG A 3 -17.61 -27.78 28.19
N PHE A 4 -18.90 -27.87 27.95
CA PHE A 4 -19.59 -27.06 26.96
C PHE A 4 -19.73 -25.59 27.38
N GLY A 5 -19.90 -25.29 28.67
CA GLY A 5 -20.07 -23.92 29.17
C GLY A 5 -18.81 -23.06 29.12
N THR A 6 -17.62 -23.68 29.16
CA THR A 6 -16.34 -22.95 29.04
C THR A 6 -16.04 -22.54 27.59
N GLN A 7 -16.33 -23.39 26.63
CA GLN A 7 -16.12 -23.09 25.20
C GLN A 7 -16.99 -21.94 24.71
N TRP A 8 -18.25 -21.85 25.16
CA TRP A 8 -19.12 -20.73 24.81
C TRP A 8 -18.63 -19.40 25.40
N LYS A 9 -18.10 -19.38 26.61
CA LYS A 9 -17.51 -18.18 27.21
C LYS A 9 -16.24 -17.76 26.49
N GLU A 10 -15.39 -18.67 26.10
CA GLU A 10 -14.17 -18.38 25.33
C GLU A 10 -14.52 -17.82 23.94
N MET A 11 -15.48 -18.41 23.24
CA MET A 11 -15.95 -17.89 21.94
C MET A 11 -16.55 -16.49 22.05
N GLN A 12 -17.33 -16.20 23.09
CA GLN A 12 -17.88 -14.88 23.33
C GLN A 12 -16.77 -13.86 23.62
N THR A 13 -15.72 -14.25 24.34
CA THR A 13 -14.57 -13.40 24.62
C THR A 13 -13.79 -13.07 23.36
N VAL A 14 -13.56 -14.07 22.49
CA VAL A 14 -12.90 -13.89 21.20
C VAL A 14 -13.72 -13.01 20.26
N ALA A 15 -15.03 -13.28 20.14
CA ALA A 15 -15.93 -12.47 19.30
C ALA A 15 -15.98 -11.02 19.77
N ARG A 16 -16.06 -10.78 21.07
CA ARG A 16 -16.03 -9.43 21.67
C ARG A 16 -14.70 -8.73 21.39
N TYR A 17 -13.59 -9.46 21.51
CA TYR A 17 -12.25 -8.92 21.18
C TYR A 17 -12.15 -8.51 19.71
N ILE A 18 -12.60 -9.38 18.79
CA ILE A 18 -12.62 -9.08 17.34
C ILE A 18 -13.48 -7.86 17.05
N LEU A 19 -14.69 -7.79 17.61
CA LEU A 19 -15.57 -6.63 17.43
C LEU A 19 -14.96 -5.34 17.97
N GLN A 20 -14.32 -5.38 19.12
CA GLN A 20 -13.61 -4.23 19.68
C GLN A 20 -12.45 -3.80 18.78
N ARG A 21 -11.68 -4.75 18.24
CA ARG A 21 -10.59 -4.45 17.30
C ARG A 21 -11.10 -3.86 15.99
N LEU A 22 -12.16 -4.42 15.42
CA LEU A 22 -12.81 -3.87 14.23
C LEU A 22 -13.31 -2.45 14.46
N GLY A 23 -13.97 -2.20 15.60
CA GLY A 23 -14.43 -0.86 15.96
C GLY A 23 -13.27 0.15 16.12
N GLN A 24 -12.17 -0.25 16.76
CA GLN A 24 -10.96 0.56 16.87
C GLN A 24 -10.35 0.84 15.49
N THR A 25 -10.25 -0.17 14.63
CA THR A 25 -9.71 -0.01 13.27
C THR A 25 -10.57 0.94 12.44
N LEU A 26 -11.89 0.80 12.50
CA LEU A 26 -12.82 1.71 11.82
C LEU A 26 -12.66 3.15 12.31
N LEU A 27 -12.57 3.35 13.62
CA LEU A 27 -12.36 4.67 14.20
C LEU A 27 -11.02 5.29 13.73
N ILE A 28 -9.95 4.51 13.74
CA ILE A 28 -8.64 4.96 13.25
C ILE A 28 -8.72 5.32 11.77
N LEU A 29 -9.35 4.50 10.94
CA LEU A 29 -9.53 4.78 9.52
C LEU A 29 -10.31 6.08 9.28
N LEU A 30 -11.38 6.32 10.03
CA LEU A 30 -12.13 7.57 9.97
C LEU A 30 -11.29 8.78 10.36
N ILE A 31 -10.54 8.69 11.46
CA ILE A 31 -9.67 9.78 11.90
C ILE A 31 -8.58 10.05 10.88
N VAL A 32 -7.89 9.02 10.38
CA VAL A 32 -6.80 9.17 9.40
C VAL A 32 -7.33 9.73 8.09
N SER A 33 -8.45 9.22 7.57
CA SER A 33 -9.05 9.73 6.34
C SER A 33 -9.50 11.19 6.48
N PHE A 34 -10.06 11.57 7.63
CA PHE A 34 -10.45 12.94 7.89
C PHE A 34 -9.24 13.88 7.98
N ILE A 35 -8.19 13.47 8.71
CA ILE A 35 -6.94 14.25 8.77
C ILE A 35 -6.32 14.40 7.39
N THR A 36 -6.25 13.33 6.60
CA THR A 36 -5.73 13.38 5.23
C THR A 36 -6.55 14.33 4.36
N TYR A 37 -7.87 14.30 4.49
CA TYR A 37 -8.76 15.23 3.77
C TYR A 37 -8.52 16.68 4.17
N LEU A 38 -8.35 16.96 5.48
CA LEU A 38 -8.02 18.28 6.00
C LEU A 38 -6.67 18.79 5.51
N LEU A 39 -5.66 17.92 5.42
CA LEU A 39 -4.32 18.32 4.97
C LEU A 39 -4.34 18.92 3.56
N ILE A 40 -5.21 18.41 2.70
CA ILE A 40 -5.38 18.96 1.33
C ILE A 40 -5.96 20.37 1.40
N ASP A 41 -6.89 20.62 2.30
CA ASP A 41 -7.53 21.92 2.48
C ASP A 41 -6.60 22.99 3.10
N PHE A 42 -5.60 22.55 3.86
CA PHE A 42 -4.57 23.43 4.44
C PHE A 42 -3.41 23.74 3.50
N LEU A 43 -3.30 23.11 2.34
CA LEU A 43 -2.27 23.48 1.38
C LEU A 43 -2.50 24.92 0.91
N PRO A 44 -1.47 25.77 1.00
CA PRO A 44 -1.59 27.14 0.53
C PRO A 44 -1.72 27.16 -1.00
N GLY A 45 -2.73 27.88 -1.50
CA GLY A 45 -3.00 28.03 -2.92
C GLY A 45 -4.36 27.47 -3.34
N ASP A 46 -4.65 27.61 -4.62
CA ASP A 46 -5.84 27.05 -5.23
C ASP A 46 -5.63 25.53 -5.46
N PRO A 47 -6.43 24.66 -4.82
CA PRO A 47 -6.27 23.21 -4.96
C PRO A 47 -6.44 22.76 -6.43
N ILE A 48 -7.30 23.39 -7.20
CA ILE A 48 -7.54 23.04 -8.62
C ILE A 48 -6.30 23.39 -9.46
N ALA A 49 -5.75 24.59 -9.26
CA ALA A 49 -4.53 25.00 -9.96
C ALA A 49 -3.32 24.13 -9.57
N ALA A 50 -3.22 23.75 -8.29
CA ALA A 50 -2.19 22.83 -7.81
C ALA A 50 -2.30 21.41 -8.38
N MET A 51 -3.53 20.94 -8.60
CA MET A 51 -3.81 19.59 -9.13
C MET A 51 -3.57 19.49 -10.64
N LEU A 52 -4.04 20.49 -11.41
CA LEU A 52 -4.03 20.43 -12.88
C LEU A 52 -2.78 21.03 -13.50
N GLY A 53 -2.15 22.00 -12.83
CA GLY A 53 -0.97 22.71 -13.32
C GLY A 53 -1.23 23.54 -14.61
N GLY A 54 -0.53 24.65 -14.79
CA GLY A 54 -0.62 25.45 -16.02
C GLY A 54 -1.87 26.32 -16.16
N GLU A 55 -2.13 26.79 -17.39
CA GLU A 55 -3.31 27.59 -17.72
C GLU A 55 -4.53 26.66 -17.89
N ILE A 56 -5.53 26.87 -17.04
CA ILE A 56 -6.76 26.08 -16.99
C ILE A 56 -7.87 26.94 -17.60
N SER A 57 -8.68 26.35 -18.49
CA SER A 57 -9.88 27.03 -18.97
C SER A 57 -10.88 27.25 -17.84
N GLN A 58 -11.63 28.36 -17.89
CA GLN A 58 -12.64 28.67 -16.88
C GLN A 58 -13.66 27.54 -16.75
N GLU A 59 -14.05 26.92 -17.86
CA GLU A 59 -14.98 25.80 -17.88
C GLU A 59 -14.47 24.57 -17.13
N THR A 60 -13.18 24.23 -17.32
CA THR A 60 -12.51 23.13 -16.59
C THR A 60 -12.41 23.44 -15.11
N TYR A 61 -12.07 24.69 -14.76
CA TYR A 61 -12.01 25.13 -13.37
C TYR A 61 -13.37 25.01 -12.68
N ASP A 62 -14.44 25.52 -13.30
CA ASP A 62 -15.79 25.50 -12.74
C ASP A 62 -16.30 24.05 -12.57
N TRP A 63 -15.95 23.17 -13.49
CA TRP A 63 -16.29 21.76 -13.40
C TRP A 63 -15.61 21.11 -12.17
N TRP A 64 -14.31 21.30 -11.99
CA TRP A 64 -13.60 20.75 -10.83
C TRP A 64 -14.05 21.39 -9.53
N TYR A 65 -14.37 22.69 -9.52
CA TYR A 65 -14.89 23.39 -8.36
C TYR A 65 -16.18 22.78 -7.85
N GLN A 66 -17.08 22.41 -8.76
CA GLN A 66 -18.34 21.74 -8.46
C GLN A 66 -18.12 20.26 -8.06
N GLU A 67 -17.28 19.53 -8.79
CA GLU A 67 -16.99 18.12 -8.52
C GLU A 67 -16.37 17.93 -7.13
N LEU A 68 -15.47 18.82 -6.74
CA LEU A 68 -14.85 18.79 -5.41
C LEU A 68 -15.71 19.43 -4.32
N ASN A 69 -16.87 19.97 -4.66
CA ASN A 69 -17.80 20.68 -3.77
C ASN A 69 -17.10 21.82 -2.98
N LEU A 70 -16.19 22.58 -3.60
CA LEU A 70 -15.38 23.60 -2.94
C LEU A 70 -16.21 24.79 -2.40
N ASP A 71 -17.47 24.91 -2.85
CA ASP A 71 -18.48 25.82 -2.34
C ASP A 71 -18.94 25.49 -0.91
N LYS A 72 -18.68 24.27 -0.41
CA LYS A 72 -19.19 23.77 0.87
C LYS A 72 -18.14 23.77 1.96
N PRO A 73 -18.53 23.89 3.24
CA PRO A 73 -17.62 23.71 4.36
C PRO A 73 -16.92 22.34 4.31
N VAL A 74 -15.65 22.30 4.72
CA VAL A 74 -14.78 21.11 4.63
C VAL A 74 -15.39 19.86 5.27
N LEU A 75 -16.12 20.01 6.39
CA LEU A 75 -16.77 18.89 7.06
C LEU A 75 -17.88 18.28 6.19
N ILE A 76 -18.65 19.11 5.51
CA ILE A 76 -19.71 18.64 4.60
C ILE A 76 -19.09 17.95 3.38
N ARG A 77 -18.04 18.51 2.81
CA ARG A 77 -17.28 17.91 1.71
C ARG A 77 -16.76 16.52 2.09
N TYR A 78 -16.14 16.40 3.26
CA TYR A 78 -15.66 15.12 3.76
C TYR A 78 -16.77 14.08 3.90
N VAL A 79 -17.92 14.44 4.47
CA VAL A 79 -19.07 13.52 4.61
C VAL A 79 -19.61 13.08 3.26
N LEU A 80 -19.69 14.00 2.28
CA LEU A 80 -20.12 13.67 0.92
C LEU A 80 -19.12 12.72 0.25
N TRP A 81 -17.83 13.02 0.33
CA TRP A 81 -16.78 12.15 -0.17
C TRP A 81 -16.82 10.76 0.49
N LEU A 82 -16.95 10.70 1.81
CA LEU A 82 -17.03 9.43 2.54
C LEU A 82 -18.25 8.61 2.12
N LYS A 83 -19.40 9.26 1.93
CA LYS A 83 -20.59 8.60 1.42
C LYS A 83 -20.36 8.01 0.04
N ASN A 84 -19.79 8.76 -0.89
CA ASN A 84 -19.47 8.30 -2.25
C ASN A 84 -18.44 7.16 -2.22
N ALA A 85 -17.39 7.29 -1.42
CA ALA A 85 -16.38 6.25 -1.24
C ALA A 85 -16.97 4.93 -0.71
N LEU A 86 -17.93 4.98 0.22
CA LEU A 86 -18.64 3.80 0.72
C LEU A 86 -19.55 3.16 -0.35
N MET A 87 -19.95 3.90 -1.37
CA MET A 87 -20.70 3.39 -2.53
C MET A 87 -19.77 2.92 -3.67
N GLY A 88 -18.44 3.00 -3.47
CA GLY A 88 -17.44 2.59 -4.46
C GLY A 88 -16.98 3.71 -5.39
N ASP A 89 -17.47 4.94 -5.20
CA ASP A 89 -17.02 6.09 -5.96
C ASP A 89 -15.95 6.86 -5.16
N PHE A 90 -14.69 6.70 -5.57
CA PHE A 90 -13.53 7.38 -5.00
C PHE A 90 -13.20 8.70 -5.73
N GLY A 91 -14.04 9.11 -6.69
CA GLY A 91 -13.81 10.29 -7.52
C GLY A 91 -12.78 10.07 -8.63
N HIS A 92 -12.34 11.18 -9.22
CA HIS A 92 -11.38 11.20 -10.32
C HIS A 92 -9.98 11.63 -9.86
N SER A 93 -8.96 11.01 -10.43
CA SER A 93 -7.58 11.43 -10.24
C SER A 93 -7.25 12.60 -11.17
N ALA A 94 -6.89 13.73 -10.60
CA ALA A 94 -6.46 14.90 -11.39
C ALA A 94 -5.19 14.64 -12.19
N SER A 95 -4.25 13.89 -11.62
CA SER A 95 -2.96 13.59 -12.29
C SER A 95 -3.10 12.62 -13.47
N TYR A 96 -4.10 11.72 -13.44
CA TYR A 96 -4.30 10.70 -14.48
C TYR A 96 -5.56 10.93 -15.32
N SER A 97 -6.44 11.85 -14.92
CA SER A 97 -7.72 12.14 -15.58
C SER A 97 -8.63 10.92 -15.77
N VAL A 98 -8.53 9.96 -14.87
CA VAL A 98 -9.33 8.71 -14.86
C VAL A 98 -9.90 8.46 -13.46
N PRO A 99 -10.97 7.63 -13.32
CA PRO A 99 -11.49 7.26 -12.01
C PRO A 99 -10.43 6.61 -11.12
N VAL A 100 -10.38 7.00 -9.85
CA VAL A 100 -9.42 6.46 -8.87
C VAL A 100 -9.56 4.94 -8.73
N LEU A 101 -10.80 4.42 -8.79
CA LEU A 101 -11.05 2.99 -8.69
C LEU A 101 -10.41 2.19 -9.84
N GLN A 102 -10.33 2.76 -11.05
CA GLN A 102 -9.64 2.14 -12.17
C GLN A 102 -8.14 2.01 -11.87
N ILE A 103 -7.49 3.08 -11.39
CA ILE A 103 -6.06 3.05 -11.02
C ILE A 103 -5.80 1.99 -9.95
N ILE A 104 -6.66 1.93 -8.93
CA ILE A 104 -6.57 0.92 -7.88
C ILE A 104 -6.69 -0.49 -8.47
N GLY A 105 -7.68 -0.70 -9.35
CA GLY A 105 -7.91 -1.99 -10.02
C GLY A 105 -6.74 -2.45 -10.87
N GLU A 106 -6.01 -1.53 -11.49
CA GLU A 106 -4.83 -1.84 -12.30
C GLU A 106 -3.58 -2.11 -11.43
N ARG A 107 -3.41 -1.38 -10.32
CA ARG A 107 -2.19 -1.41 -9.49
C ARG A 107 -2.22 -2.47 -8.39
N VAL A 108 -3.36 -2.68 -7.75
CA VAL A 108 -3.49 -3.62 -6.63
C VAL A 108 -3.15 -5.07 -7.01
N PRO A 109 -3.62 -5.63 -8.14
CA PRO A 109 -3.27 -7.00 -8.53
C PRO A 109 -1.76 -7.19 -8.72
N VAL A 110 -1.09 -6.23 -9.37
CA VAL A 110 0.37 -6.26 -9.57
C VAL A 110 1.10 -6.23 -8.23
N THR A 111 0.69 -5.33 -7.33
CA THR A 111 1.29 -5.22 -6.00
C THR A 111 1.10 -6.49 -5.19
N LEU A 112 -0.09 -7.10 -5.23
CA LEU A 112 -0.36 -8.36 -4.54
C LEU A 112 0.48 -9.51 -5.09
N TYR A 113 0.57 -9.62 -6.42
CA TYR A 113 1.38 -10.64 -7.06
C TYR A 113 2.85 -10.54 -6.64
N LEU A 114 3.43 -9.35 -6.73
CA LEU A 114 4.82 -9.12 -6.31
C LEU A 114 5.03 -9.36 -4.82
N SER A 115 4.06 -8.97 -3.99
CA SER A 115 4.10 -9.21 -2.54
C SER A 115 4.10 -10.69 -2.20
N VAL A 116 3.27 -11.48 -2.89
CA VAL A 116 3.23 -12.95 -2.71
C VAL A 116 4.55 -13.58 -3.14
N LEU A 117 5.11 -13.18 -4.29
CA LEU A 117 6.42 -13.67 -4.74
C LEU A 117 7.53 -13.33 -3.74
N ALA A 118 7.59 -12.08 -3.29
CA ALA A 118 8.54 -11.65 -2.28
C ALA A 118 8.40 -12.44 -0.98
N PHE A 119 7.17 -12.71 -0.54
CA PHE A 119 6.89 -13.50 0.64
C PHE A 119 7.36 -14.96 0.48
N LEU A 120 7.08 -15.58 -0.67
CA LEU A 120 7.49 -16.97 -0.96
C LEU A 120 9.00 -17.15 -1.02
N ILE A 121 9.75 -16.10 -1.32
CA ILE A 121 11.21 -16.11 -1.33
C ILE A 121 11.77 -15.76 0.06
N SER A 122 11.27 -14.69 0.67
CA SER A 122 11.85 -14.13 1.90
C SER A 122 11.63 -15.03 3.12
N VAL A 123 10.45 -15.66 3.25
CA VAL A 123 10.14 -16.50 4.41
C VAL A 123 11.00 -17.77 4.46
N PRO A 124 11.13 -18.58 3.40
CA PRO A 124 12.03 -19.74 3.41
C PRO A 124 13.48 -19.36 3.64
N LEU A 125 13.98 -18.28 3.01
CA LEU A 125 15.34 -17.79 3.21
C LEU A 125 15.55 -17.33 4.66
N GLY A 126 14.60 -16.60 5.23
CA GLY A 126 14.67 -16.15 6.62
C GLY A 126 14.71 -17.31 7.59
N ILE A 127 13.86 -18.33 7.40
CA ILE A 127 13.87 -19.56 8.21
C ILE A 127 15.19 -20.30 8.05
N LEU A 128 15.68 -20.48 6.84
CA LEU A 128 16.95 -21.17 6.55
C LEU A 128 18.13 -20.48 7.26
N PHE A 129 18.26 -19.17 7.12
CA PHE A 129 19.31 -18.40 7.77
C PHE A 129 19.16 -18.39 9.28
N GLY A 130 17.94 -18.32 9.80
CA GLY A 130 17.66 -18.44 11.23
C GLY A 130 18.10 -19.80 11.80
N ILE A 131 17.82 -20.90 11.09
CA ILE A 131 18.27 -22.24 11.48
C ILE A 131 19.80 -22.35 11.45
N ILE A 132 20.45 -21.85 10.38
CA ILE A 132 21.92 -21.87 10.27
C ILE A 132 22.55 -21.12 11.43
N SER A 133 22.07 -19.93 11.75
CA SER A 133 22.54 -19.12 12.87
C SER A 133 22.37 -19.85 14.21
N ALA A 134 21.18 -20.43 14.45
CA ALA A 134 20.89 -21.16 15.69
C ALA A 134 21.78 -22.40 15.87
N VAL A 135 21.91 -23.25 14.82
CA VAL A 135 22.70 -24.49 14.87
C VAL A 135 24.20 -24.22 14.96
N LYS A 136 24.66 -23.15 14.29
CA LYS A 136 26.08 -22.77 14.26
C LYS A 136 26.42 -21.59 15.17
N ARG A 137 25.66 -21.42 16.24
CA ARG A 137 25.82 -20.32 17.19
C ARG A 137 27.27 -20.17 17.67
N GLY A 138 27.81 -18.95 17.57
CA GLY A 138 29.20 -18.61 17.93
C GLY A 138 30.27 -19.08 16.94
N LYS A 139 29.88 -19.67 15.80
CA LYS A 139 30.80 -20.05 14.71
C LYS A 139 30.82 -18.96 13.62
N PRO A 140 31.84 -18.94 12.73
CA PRO A 140 31.91 -17.95 11.64
C PRO A 140 30.67 -17.87 10.76
N ALA A 141 29.94 -18.98 10.58
CA ALA A 141 28.70 -19.01 9.80
C ALA A 141 27.57 -18.22 10.48
N ASP A 142 27.46 -18.28 11.80
CA ASP A 142 26.51 -17.47 12.57
C ASP A 142 26.85 -15.98 12.45
N THR A 143 28.12 -15.64 12.62
CA THR A 143 28.58 -14.25 12.44
C THR A 143 28.32 -13.74 11.02
N ALA A 144 28.56 -14.56 9.99
CA ALA A 144 28.31 -14.17 8.61
C ALA A 144 26.83 -13.91 8.34
N VAL A 145 25.93 -14.79 8.80
CA VAL A 145 24.47 -14.61 8.64
C VAL A 145 24.00 -13.36 9.37
N THR A 146 24.42 -13.18 10.62
CA THR A 146 24.04 -12.02 11.45
C THR A 146 24.56 -10.71 10.85
N LEU A 147 25.80 -10.69 10.39
CA LEU A 147 26.37 -9.51 9.73
C LEU A 147 25.63 -9.16 8.45
N THR A 148 25.35 -10.16 7.60
CA THR A 148 24.58 -9.95 6.37
C THR A 148 23.20 -9.40 6.68
N ALA A 149 22.47 -9.97 7.64
CA ALA A 149 21.16 -9.48 8.05
C ALA A 149 21.21 -8.02 8.53
N ASN A 150 22.19 -7.68 9.39
CA ASN A 150 22.38 -6.32 9.89
C ASN A 150 22.70 -5.34 8.75
N VAL A 151 23.59 -5.69 7.83
CA VAL A 151 23.91 -4.87 6.66
C VAL A 151 22.66 -4.63 5.82
N CYS A 152 21.90 -5.69 5.50
CA CYS A 152 20.64 -5.56 4.73
C CYS A 152 19.61 -4.68 5.43
N CYS A 153 19.50 -4.75 6.76
CA CYS A 153 18.59 -3.89 7.53
C CYS A 153 19.03 -2.41 7.57
N CYS A 154 20.34 -2.15 7.50
CA CYS A 154 20.87 -0.80 7.49
C CYS A 154 20.79 -0.11 6.13
N LEU A 155 20.69 -0.88 5.04
CA LEU A 155 20.60 -0.32 3.70
C LEU A 155 19.19 0.27 3.45
N PRO A 156 19.11 1.50 2.89
CA PRO A 156 17.82 2.03 2.48
C PRO A 156 17.20 1.14 1.41
N GLN A 157 15.94 0.75 1.59
CA GLN A 157 15.24 -0.19 0.68
C GLN A 157 15.20 0.31 -0.76
N PHE A 158 14.96 1.61 -0.97
CA PHE A 158 14.93 2.20 -2.30
C PHE A 158 16.30 2.10 -3.00
N TRP A 159 17.40 2.30 -2.26
CA TRP A 159 18.76 2.19 -2.79
C TRP A 159 19.06 0.76 -3.24
N LEU A 160 18.72 -0.21 -2.40
CA LEU A 160 18.87 -1.63 -2.74
C LEU A 160 18.04 -1.99 -3.97
N GLY A 161 16.81 -1.49 -4.06
CA GLY A 161 15.95 -1.68 -5.24
C GLY A 161 16.57 -1.13 -6.51
N ILE A 162 17.10 0.09 -6.50
CA ILE A 162 17.78 0.70 -7.64
C ILE A 162 19.04 -0.09 -8.02
N LEU A 163 19.82 -0.52 -7.04
CA LEU A 163 21.03 -1.31 -7.28
C LEU A 163 20.71 -2.66 -7.93
N LEU A 164 19.70 -3.37 -7.42
CA LEU A 164 19.26 -4.63 -8.00
C LEU A 164 18.70 -4.43 -9.42
N MET A 165 17.89 -3.40 -9.63
CA MET A 165 17.41 -3.04 -10.97
C MET A 165 18.58 -2.80 -11.93
N TYR A 166 19.59 -2.00 -11.52
CA TYR A 166 20.78 -1.76 -12.32
C TYR A 166 21.50 -3.06 -12.69
N ILE A 167 21.75 -3.94 -11.71
CA ILE A 167 22.44 -5.21 -11.92
C ILE A 167 21.65 -6.11 -12.87
N PHE A 168 20.37 -6.35 -12.59
CA PHE A 168 19.58 -7.32 -13.36
C PHE A 168 19.16 -6.81 -14.73
N THR A 169 18.93 -5.51 -14.88
CA THR A 169 18.48 -4.94 -16.15
C THR A 169 19.63 -4.51 -17.06
N ILE A 170 20.64 -3.82 -16.51
CA ILE A 170 21.70 -3.21 -17.33
C ILE A 170 22.91 -4.13 -17.45
N VAL A 171 23.37 -4.70 -16.33
CA VAL A 171 24.59 -5.53 -16.33
C VAL A 171 24.29 -6.94 -16.83
N LEU A 172 23.31 -7.62 -16.24
CA LEU A 172 22.97 -9.00 -16.58
C LEU A 172 22.00 -9.09 -17.77
N LYS A 173 21.21 -8.04 -18.02
CA LYS A 173 20.15 -8.01 -19.06
C LYS A 173 19.16 -9.17 -18.97
N TRP A 174 18.83 -9.55 -17.72
CA TRP A 174 17.89 -10.64 -17.46
C TRP A 174 16.45 -10.14 -17.35
N LEU A 175 16.27 -8.90 -16.89
CA LEU A 175 14.96 -8.31 -16.61
C LEU A 175 14.74 -7.03 -17.42
N PRO A 176 13.50 -6.71 -17.81
CA PRO A 176 13.19 -5.44 -18.46
C PRO A 176 13.37 -4.26 -17.49
N SER A 177 13.60 -3.07 -18.04
CA SER A 177 13.81 -1.84 -17.24
C SER A 177 12.51 -1.25 -16.72
N SER A 178 11.39 -1.53 -17.35
CA SER A 178 10.07 -0.98 -16.99
C SER A 178 8.96 -1.78 -17.67
N GLY A 179 7.75 -1.56 -17.20
CA GLY A 179 6.56 -2.26 -17.69
C GLY A 179 6.14 -3.38 -16.75
N TRP A 180 4.95 -3.89 -17.00
CA TRP A 180 4.41 -5.07 -16.34
C TRP A 180 3.70 -5.93 -17.39
N VAL A 181 4.10 -7.19 -17.48
CA VAL A 181 3.46 -8.20 -18.31
C VAL A 181 3.12 -9.38 -17.40
N TRP A 182 1.93 -9.92 -17.55
CA TRP A 182 1.55 -11.08 -16.75
C TRP A 182 2.32 -12.33 -17.24
N PRO A 183 2.83 -13.18 -16.33
CA PRO A 183 3.59 -14.37 -16.72
C PRO A 183 2.85 -15.35 -17.62
N TRP A 184 1.53 -15.30 -17.63
CA TRP A 184 0.68 -16.14 -18.51
C TRP A 184 0.40 -15.51 -19.88
N GLU A 185 0.73 -14.23 -20.10
CA GLU A 185 0.60 -13.55 -21.40
C GLU A 185 1.88 -13.71 -22.21
N ASP A 186 3.03 -13.48 -21.60
CA ASP A 186 4.33 -13.70 -22.21
C ASP A 186 5.38 -13.96 -21.12
N PHE A 187 5.73 -15.23 -20.94
CA PHE A 187 6.69 -15.64 -19.92
C PHE A 187 8.11 -15.09 -20.19
N GLY A 188 8.47 -14.88 -21.48
CA GLY A 188 9.78 -14.38 -21.88
C GLY A 188 9.98 -12.89 -21.56
N SER A 189 8.92 -12.09 -21.60
CA SER A 189 8.95 -10.65 -21.30
C SER A 189 8.51 -10.32 -19.87
N ALA A 190 7.98 -11.28 -19.13
CA ALA A 190 7.56 -11.13 -17.74
C ALA A 190 8.69 -11.37 -16.72
N ILE A 191 9.83 -11.89 -17.19
CA ILE A 191 11.04 -12.12 -16.39
C ILE A 191 12.15 -11.11 -16.83
#